data_4d07f30e5e8b08e9f4d6b1fbe1c96cb5
#
_entry.id   4d07f30e5e8b08e9f4d6b1fbe1c96cb5
#
_cell.length_a   1.000
_cell.length_b   1.000
_cell.length_c   1.000
_cell.angle_alpha   90.00
_cell.angle_beta   90.00
_cell.angle_gamma   90.00
#
_symmetry.space_group_name_H-M   'P 1'
#
loop_
_entity.id
_entity.type
_entity.pdbx_description
1 polymer ?
#
loop_
_entity_poly.entity_id
_entity_poly.type
_entity_poly.pdbx_seq_one_letter_code
_entity_poly.pdbx_strand_id
1 'polypeptide(L)'
;IRNRGSGENKITEYLVRKQCGLLCLLDCDKFKAINDTYGHAVGDKVIIAIADTLRKSCRDDDVVLRLGGDEFAVFIPGMLDKERAEAFFDRLFSNIEHIDIAEMNGKHILLSLGACFYDGMDCITFDQLYRRADTAMYDSKKKQGYSATIFDAKQ
;
A
#
# COMPACT_ATOMS: atom_id res chain seq x y z
N ILE A 1 -9.91 2.28 8.60
CA ILE A 1 -9.20 1.13 8.01
C ILE A 1 -9.01 0.03 9.06
N ARG A 2 -8.73 -1.16 8.60
CA ARG A 2 -8.57 -2.31 9.48
C ARG A 2 -7.19 -2.32 10.15
N ASN A 3 -7.09 -2.94 11.33
CA ASN A 3 -5.80 -3.26 11.92
C ASN A 3 -5.21 -4.50 11.21
N ARG A 4 -3.97 -4.85 11.54
CA ARG A 4 -3.25 -5.98 10.91
C ARG A 4 -4.03 -7.29 11.00
N GLY A 5 -4.47 -7.68 12.19
CA GLY A 5 -5.15 -8.97 12.40
C GLY A 5 -6.45 -9.07 11.61
N SER A 6 -7.31 -8.07 11.73
CA SER A 6 -8.58 -8.01 11.02
C SER A 6 -8.39 -7.98 9.49
N GLY A 7 -7.43 -7.19 9.02
CA GLY A 7 -7.13 -7.07 7.59
C GLY A 7 -6.56 -8.35 7.00
N GLU A 8 -5.59 -8.96 7.67
CA GLU A 8 -5.00 -10.23 7.22
C GLU A 8 -6.05 -11.35 7.16
N ASN A 9 -6.93 -11.41 8.16
CA ASN A 9 -8.00 -12.40 8.18
C ASN A 9 -8.95 -12.22 6.99
N LYS A 10 -9.30 -10.98 6.68
CA LYS A 10 -10.19 -10.69 5.55
C LYS A 10 -9.54 -11.05 4.22
N ILE A 11 -8.28 -10.73 4.04
CA ILE A 11 -7.54 -11.11 2.83
C ILE A 11 -7.45 -12.65 2.74
N THR A 12 -7.13 -13.32 3.84
CA THR A 12 -7.04 -14.77 3.88
C THR A 12 -8.37 -15.43 3.46
N GLU A 13 -9.52 -14.87 3.85
CA GLU A 13 -10.82 -15.36 3.39
C GLU A 13 -10.91 -15.35 1.86
N TYR A 14 -10.45 -14.28 1.20
CA TYR A 14 -10.42 -14.21 -0.25
C TYR A 14 -9.47 -15.26 -0.84
N LEU A 15 -8.29 -15.43 -0.27
CA LEU A 15 -7.28 -16.36 -0.78
C LEU A 15 -7.74 -17.82 -0.63
N VAL A 16 -8.41 -18.18 0.47
CA VAL A 16 -8.96 -19.51 0.71
C VAL A 16 -10.03 -19.84 -0.34
N ARG A 17 -10.82 -18.85 -0.75
CA ARG A 17 -11.83 -19.00 -1.80
C ARG A 17 -11.24 -18.96 -3.21
N LYS A 18 -9.93 -18.82 -3.32
CA LYS A 18 -9.22 -18.67 -4.60
C LYS A 18 -9.76 -17.49 -5.43
N GLN A 19 -10.15 -16.43 -4.75
CA GLN A 19 -10.60 -15.22 -5.42
C GLN A 19 -9.39 -14.40 -5.85
N CYS A 20 -9.27 -14.15 -7.14
CA CYS A 20 -8.17 -13.36 -7.69
C CYS A 20 -8.20 -11.92 -7.19
N GLY A 21 -7.07 -11.25 -7.28
CA GLY A 21 -6.95 -9.86 -6.87
C GLY A 21 -5.52 -9.36 -6.92
N LEU A 22 -5.34 -8.16 -6.40
CA LEU A 22 -4.04 -7.49 -6.34
C LEU A 22 -3.74 -7.11 -4.89
N LEU A 23 -2.62 -7.56 -4.36
CA LEU A 23 -2.11 -7.09 -3.07
C LEU A 23 -1.11 -5.97 -3.31
N CYS A 24 -1.34 -4.82 -2.68
CA CYS A 24 -0.41 -3.68 -2.67
C CYS A 24 0.12 -3.47 -1.27
N LEU A 25 1.43 -3.30 -1.16
CA LEU A 25 2.08 -2.84 0.07
C LEU A 25 2.57 -1.42 -0.14
N LEU A 26 2.41 -0.58 0.87
CA LEU A 26 2.81 0.82 0.82
C LEU A 26 3.60 1.16 2.07
N ASP A 27 4.61 1.99 1.88
CA ASP A 27 5.48 2.43 2.97
C ASP A 27 5.82 3.90 2.75
N CYS A 28 5.77 4.68 3.82
CA CYS A 28 6.11 6.10 3.76
C CYS A 28 7.62 6.28 3.72
N ASP A 29 8.11 6.87 2.64
CA ASP A 29 9.55 7.09 2.45
C ASP A 29 10.08 8.05 3.51
N LYS A 30 11.17 7.66 4.15
CA LYS A 30 11.87 8.47 5.17
C LYS A 30 10.96 8.90 6.32
N PHE A 31 10.05 8.03 6.73
CA PHE A 31 9.13 8.32 7.84
C PHE A 31 9.88 8.63 9.14
N LYS A 32 10.97 7.92 9.41
CA LYS A 32 11.82 8.20 10.57
C LYS A 32 12.35 9.65 10.52
N ALA A 33 12.76 10.11 9.34
CA ALA A 33 13.24 11.49 9.17
C ALA A 33 12.13 12.52 9.44
N ILE A 34 10.89 12.20 9.08
CA ILE A 34 9.73 13.05 9.39
C ILE A 34 9.56 13.16 10.91
N ASN A 35 9.60 12.05 11.63
CA ASN A 35 9.52 12.04 13.09
C ASN A 35 10.68 12.83 13.72
N ASP A 36 11.90 12.63 13.23
CA ASP A 36 13.09 13.29 13.76
C ASP A 36 13.07 14.80 13.51
N THR A 37 12.54 15.23 12.37
CA THR A 37 12.50 16.65 11.98
C THR A 37 11.32 17.40 12.59
N TYR A 38 10.12 16.80 12.58
CA TYR A 38 8.87 17.50 12.95
C TYR A 38 8.25 16.98 14.24
N GLY A 39 8.77 15.88 14.80
CA GLY A 39 8.25 15.26 16.01
C GLY A 39 7.20 14.18 15.73
N HIS A 40 6.96 13.34 16.73
CA HIS A 40 6.04 12.21 16.62
C HIS A 40 4.59 12.63 16.41
N ALA A 41 4.18 13.79 16.93
CA ALA A 41 2.83 14.30 16.72
C ALA A 41 2.56 14.55 15.22
N VAL A 42 3.53 15.09 14.50
CA VAL A 42 3.44 15.29 13.04
C VAL A 42 3.47 13.94 12.32
N GLY A 43 4.34 13.03 12.75
CA GLY A 43 4.36 11.67 12.22
C GLY A 43 2.99 10.99 12.32
N ASP A 44 2.30 11.13 13.45
CA ASP A 44 0.95 10.60 13.65
C ASP A 44 -0.05 11.24 12.67
N LYS A 45 0.05 12.54 12.44
CA LYS A 45 -0.78 13.23 11.43
C LYS A 45 -0.55 12.68 10.04
N VAL A 46 0.70 12.39 9.69
CA VAL A 46 1.06 11.79 8.40
C VAL A 46 0.40 10.42 8.25
N ILE A 47 0.49 9.56 9.27
CA ILE A 47 -0.11 8.23 9.25
C ILE A 47 -1.63 8.31 9.09
N ILE A 48 -2.28 9.19 9.84
CA ILE A 48 -3.73 9.39 9.74
C ILE A 48 -4.13 9.87 8.35
N ALA A 49 -3.38 10.82 7.80
CA ALA A 49 -3.67 11.35 6.46
C ALA A 49 -3.48 10.29 5.37
N ILE A 50 -2.46 9.45 5.47
CA ILE A 50 -2.26 8.33 4.55
C ILE A 50 -3.42 7.34 4.65
N ALA A 51 -3.80 6.96 5.86
CA ALA A 51 -4.91 6.03 6.10
C ALA A 51 -6.23 6.54 5.50
N ASP A 52 -6.55 7.79 5.74
CA ASP A 52 -7.77 8.42 5.20
C ASP A 52 -7.74 8.47 3.67
N THR A 53 -6.60 8.82 3.10
CA THR A 53 -6.43 8.91 1.65
C THR A 53 -6.56 7.53 1.00
N LEU A 54 -5.96 6.49 1.61
CA LEU A 54 -6.11 5.11 1.15
C LEU A 54 -7.58 4.70 1.16
N ARG A 55 -8.28 4.93 2.25
CA ARG A 55 -9.69 4.54 2.36
C ARG A 55 -10.55 5.22 1.29
N LYS A 56 -10.32 6.52 1.06
CA LYS A 56 -11.05 7.29 0.04
C LYS A 56 -10.70 6.88 -1.39
N SER A 57 -9.49 6.38 -1.62
CA SER A 57 -9.03 5.94 -2.94
C SER A 57 -9.52 4.55 -3.30
N CYS A 58 -10.04 3.79 -2.35
CA CYS A 58 -10.45 2.41 -2.49
C CYS A 58 -11.97 2.27 -2.45
N ARG A 59 -12.46 1.16 -2.97
CA ARG A 59 -13.89 0.78 -2.91
C ARG A 59 -14.19 0.09 -1.57
N ASP A 60 -15.48 -0.06 -1.26
CA ASP A 60 -15.92 -0.67 0.00
C ASP A 60 -15.48 -2.13 0.14
N ASP A 61 -15.42 -2.88 -0.97
CA ASP A 61 -14.96 -4.29 -0.97
C ASP A 61 -13.45 -4.42 -0.93
N ASP A 62 -12.70 -3.35 -1.19
CA ASP A 62 -11.25 -3.39 -1.05
C ASP A 62 -10.89 -3.47 0.42
N VAL A 63 -9.89 -4.29 0.72
CA VAL A 63 -9.41 -4.42 2.10
C VAL A 63 -8.25 -3.46 2.30
N VAL A 64 -8.42 -2.51 3.21
CA VAL A 64 -7.37 -1.53 3.57
C VAL A 64 -6.97 -1.77 5.01
N LEU A 65 -5.68 -1.98 5.26
CA LEU A 65 -5.19 -2.24 6.60
C LEU A 65 -3.86 -1.55 6.85
N ARG A 66 -3.60 -1.24 8.11
CA ARG A 66 -2.29 -0.83 8.60
C ARG A 66 -1.58 -2.08 9.13
N LEU A 67 -0.38 -2.35 8.60
CA LEU A 67 0.43 -3.49 9.05
C LEU A 67 1.21 -3.16 10.31
N GLY A 68 1.64 -1.94 10.45
CA GLY A 68 2.38 -1.45 11.60
C GLY A 68 3.25 -0.27 11.20
N GLY A 69 3.67 0.57 12.15
CA GLY A 69 4.50 1.72 11.85
C GLY A 69 3.91 2.57 10.73
N ASP A 70 4.64 2.70 9.65
CA ASP A 70 4.25 3.45 8.45
C ASP A 70 3.90 2.54 7.26
N GLU A 71 3.66 1.26 7.51
CA GLU A 71 3.37 0.27 6.47
C GLU A 71 1.88 -0.02 6.40
N PHE A 72 1.35 0.03 5.17
CA PHE A 72 -0.06 -0.22 4.85
C PHE A 72 -0.16 -1.29 3.78
N ALA A 73 -1.32 -1.93 3.69
CA ALA A 73 -1.63 -2.86 2.63
C ALA A 73 -3.05 -2.62 2.11
N VAL A 74 -3.22 -2.91 0.84
CA VAL A 74 -4.54 -2.89 0.17
C VAL A 74 -4.66 -4.16 -0.64
N PHE A 75 -5.79 -4.86 -0.49
CA PHE A 75 -6.13 -5.97 -1.38
C PHE A 75 -7.36 -5.59 -2.20
N ILE A 76 -7.23 -5.67 -3.51
CA ILE A 76 -8.29 -5.30 -4.45
C ILE A 76 -8.81 -6.57 -5.10
N PRO A 77 -9.96 -7.11 -4.63
CA PRO A 77 -10.54 -8.33 -5.21
C PRO A 77 -10.89 -8.11 -6.68
N GLY A 78 -10.59 -9.12 -7.51
CA GLY A 78 -10.96 -9.13 -8.92
C GLY A 78 -10.03 -8.35 -9.84
N MET A 79 -9.02 -7.67 -9.30
CA MET A 79 -8.09 -6.90 -10.14
C MET A 79 -6.96 -7.79 -10.64
N LEU A 80 -6.92 -8.01 -11.96
CA LEU A 80 -5.84 -8.74 -12.64
C LEU A 80 -5.27 -7.98 -13.83
N ASP A 81 -5.82 -6.81 -14.15
CA ASP A 81 -5.43 -6.01 -15.30
C ASP A 81 -4.34 -5.03 -14.90
N LYS A 82 -3.17 -5.15 -15.52
CA LYS A 82 -2.01 -4.29 -15.26
C LYS A 82 -2.32 -2.81 -15.50
N GLU A 83 -3.06 -2.49 -16.57
CA GLU A 83 -3.42 -1.11 -16.89
C GLU A 83 -4.32 -0.50 -15.83
N ARG A 84 -5.29 -1.28 -15.33
CA ARG A 84 -6.17 -0.83 -14.24
C ARG A 84 -5.40 -0.66 -12.93
N ALA A 85 -4.45 -1.56 -12.67
CA ALA A 85 -3.59 -1.46 -11.49
C ALA A 85 -2.74 -0.17 -11.55
N GLU A 86 -2.12 0.11 -12.69
CA GLU A 86 -1.32 1.32 -12.87
C GLU A 86 -2.17 2.60 -12.75
N ALA A 87 -3.40 2.58 -13.28
CA ALA A 87 -4.34 3.70 -13.12
C ALA A 87 -4.70 3.92 -11.64
N PHE A 88 -4.87 2.84 -10.88
CA PHE A 88 -5.09 2.92 -9.43
C PHE A 88 -3.88 3.54 -8.73
N PHE A 89 -2.67 3.11 -9.07
CA PHE A 89 -1.44 3.68 -8.47
C PHE A 89 -1.32 5.17 -8.76
N ASP A 90 -1.54 5.59 -9.99
CA ASP A 90 -1.46 6.99 -10.38
C ASP A 90 -2.48 7.85 -9.62
N ARG A 91 -3.71 7.36 -9.50
CA ARG A 91 -4.76 8.05 -8.75
C ARG A 91 -4.39 8.15 -7.26
N LEU A 92 -3.89 7.06 -6.69
CA LEU A 92 -3.49 7.03 -5.29
C LEU A 92 -2.35 8.02 -5.03
N PHE A 93 -1.32 8.00 -5.85
CA PHE A 93 -0.18 8.92 -5.70
C PHE A 93 -0.61 10.37 -5.87
N SER A 94 -1.51 10.66 -6.82
CA SER A 94 -2.06 12.00 -6.98
C SER A 94 -2.80 12.45 -5.72
N ASN A 95 -3.59 11.57 -5.11
CA ASN A 95 -4.30 11.88 -3.88
C ASN A 95 -3.34 12.09 -2.71
N ILE A 96 -2.29 11.29 -2.61
CA ILE A 96 -1.25 11.46 -1.57
C ILE A 96 -0.52 12.79 -1.74
N GLU A 97 -0.23 13.18 -2.97
CA GLU A 97 0.44 14.46 -3.27
C GLU A 97 -0.36 15.67 -2.77
N HIS A 98 -1.68 15.55 -2.71
CA HIS A 98 -2.56 16.63 -2.23
C HIS A 98 -2.65 16.70 -0.70
N ILE A 99 -2.06 15.76 0.04
CA ILE A 99 -2.01 15.83 1.49
C ILE A 99 -1.16 17.03 1.89
N ASP A 100 -1.75 17.91 2.70
CA ASP A 100 -1.07 19.10 3.23
C ASP A 100 -1.02 19.02 4.74
N ILE A 101 0.18 18.91 5.28
CA ILE A 101 0.44 18.95 6.71
C ILE A 101 1.12 20.30 6.99
N ALA A 102 0.43 21.18 7.70
CA ALA A 102 0.86 22.56 7.91
C ALA A 102 2.30 22.64 8.46
N GLU A 103 2.66 21.78 9.39
CA GLU A 103 3.97 21.75 10.05
C GLU A 103 5.10 21.34 9.09
N MET A 104 4.79 20.72 7.97
CA MET A 104 5.78 20.28 6.98
C MET A 104 6.10 21.32 5.92
N ASN A 105 5.49 22.50 6.00
CA ASN A 105 5.80 23.66 5.16
C ASN A 105 5.81 23.35 3.65
N GLY A 106 4.78 22.65 3.17
CA GLY A 106 4.63 22.33 1.75
C GLY A 106 5.46 21.15 1.28
N LYS A 107 6.18 20.47 2.13
CA LYS A 107 6.87 19.23 1.76
C LYS A 107 5.86 18.11 1.55
N HIS A 108 6.09 17.33 0.50
CA HIS A 108 5.20 16.22 0.14
C HIS A 108 5.55 14.95 0.89
N ILE A 109 4.51 14.16 1.19
CA ILE A 109 4.65 12.79 1.66
C ILE A 109 4.92 11.93 0.42
N LEU A 110 5.96 11.12 0.45
CA LEU A 110 6.31 10.20 -0.63
C LEU A 110 6.09 8.76 -0.17
N LEU A 111 5.51 7.95 -1.05
CA LEU A 111 5.26 6.54 -0.79
C LEU A 111 5.99 5.66 -1.81
N SER A 112 6.48 4.53 -1.34
CA SER A 112 6.88 3.40 -2.19
C SER A 112 5.79 2.35 -2.15
N LEU A 113 5.46 1.77 -3.30
CA LEU A 113 4.42 0.76 -3.44
C LEU A 113 4.98 -0.46 -4.14
N GLY A 114 4.72 -1.63 -3.57
CA GLY A 114 4.98 -2.92 -4.22
C GLY A 114 3.70 -3.71 -4.31
N ALA A 115 3.47 -4.37 -5.42
CA ALA A 115 2.23 -5.09 -5.65
C ALA A 115 2.47 -6.47 -6.24
N CYS A 116 1.54 -7.38 -6.00
CA CYS A 116 1.57 -8.72 -6.57
C CYS A 116 0.15 -9.17 -6.91
N PHE A 117 -0.03 -9.64 -8.14
CA PHE A 117 -1.28 -10.26 -8.56
C PHE A 117 -1.40 -11.67 -8.01
N TYR A 118 -2.61 -12.02 -7.61
CA TYR A 118 -3.01 -13.39 -7.34
C TYR A 118 -4.07 -13.79 -8.35
N ASP A 119 -3.80 -14.82 -9.15
CA ASP A 119 -4.67 -15.22 -10.26
C ASP A 119 -5.81 -16.17 -9.84
N GLY A 120 -5.81 -16.63 -8.60
CA GLY A 120 -6.85 -17.54 -8.11
C GLY A 120 -6.65 -19.00 -8.52
N MET A 121 -5.54 -19.34 -9.19
CA MET A 121 -5.33 -20.71 -9.70
C MET A 121 -4.73 -21.65 -8.66
N ASP A 122 -3.78 -21.14 -7.85
CA ASP A 122 -3.08 -21.93 -6.84
C ASP A 122 -3.50 -21.54 -5.43
N CYS A 123 -3.27 -22.44 -4.47
CA CYS A 123 -3.38 -22.11 -3.06
C CYS A 123 -2.20 -21.22 -2.67
N ILE A 124 -2.48 -20.07 -2.07
CA ILE A 124 -1.45 -19.16 -1.60
C ILE A 124 -1.83 -18.64 -0.21
N THR A 125 -0.85 -18.43 0.64
CA THR A 125 -1.05 -17.79 1.94
C THR A 125 -0.82 -16.29 1.83
N PHE A 126 -1.37 -15.54 2.79
CA PHE A 126 -1.09 -14.11 2.89
C PHE A 126 0.41 -13.84 2.98
N ASP A 127 1.13 -14.64 3.78
CA ASP A 127 2.58 -14.46 3.97
C ASP A 127 3.35 -14.63 2.65
N GLN A 128 2.98 -15.62 1.84
CA GLN A 128 3.60 -15.81 0.53
C GLN A 128 3.34 -14.64 -0.41
N LEU A 129 2.10 -14.18 -0.46
CA LEU A 129 1.72 -13.04 -1.30
C LEU A 129 2.39 -11.75 -0.81
N TYR A 130 2.43 -11.55 0.50
CA TYR A 130 3.12 -10.43 1.14
C TYR A 130 4.60 -10.38 0.73
N ARG A 131 5.30 -11.50 0.78
CA ARG A 131 6.74 -11.55 0.44
C ARG A 131 7.00 -11.14 -1.00
N ARG A 132 6.12 -11.52 -1.92
CA ARG A 132 6.24 -11.11 -3.33
C ARG A 132 6.02 -9.61 -3.50
N ALA A 133 4.99 -9.07 -2.87
CA ALA A 133 4.72 -7.64 -2.91
C ALA A 133 5.84 -6.84 -2.22
N ASP A 134 6.39 -7.36 -1.13
CA ASP A 134 7.51 -6.74 -0.41
C ASP A 134 8.78 -6.69 -1.27
N THR A 135 9.06 -7.75 -2.02
CA THR A 135 10.16 -7.75 -2.99
C THR A 135 10.00 -6.64 -4.03
N ALA A 136 8.79 -6.47 -4.56
CA ALA A 136 8.50 -5.40 -5.51
C ALA A 136 8.64 -4.01 -4.86
N MET A 137 8.19 -3.86 -3.61
CA MET A 137 8.33 -2.60 -2.87
C MET A 137 9.79 -2.22 -2.65
N TYR A 138 10.66 -3.20 -2.40
CA TYR A 138 12.09 -2.96 -2.28
C TYR A 138 12.66 -2.34 -3.56
N ASP A 139 12.23 -2.80 -4.72
CA ASP A 139 12.63 -2.20 -6.00
C ASP A 139 12.12 -0.77 -6.15
N SER A 140 10.90 -0.49 -5.71
CA SER A 140 10.34 0.87 -5.71
C SER A 140 11.17 1.82 -4.85
N LYS A 141 11.65 1.36 -3.70
CA LYS A 141 12.42 2.19 -2.77
C LYS A 141 13.76 2.65 -3.33
N LYS A 142 14.27 1.99 -4.36
CA LYS A 142 15.51 2.40 -5.04
C LYS A 142 15.30 3.60 -5.96
N LYS A 143 14.07 3.95 -6.25
CA LYS A 143 13.71 5.07 -7.12
C LYS A 143 13.36 6.28 -6.26
N GLN A 144 13.53 7.48 -6.81
CA GLN A 144 13.17 8.72 -6.13
C GLN A 144 11.72 9.08 -6.43
N GLY A 145 11.05 9.71 -5.45
CA GLY A 145 9.67 10.16 -5.59
C GLY A 145 8.66 9.04 -5.44
N TYR A 146 7.48 9.25 -6.00
CA TYR A 146 6.44 8.22 -6.02
C TYR A 146 6.84 7.09 -6.96
N SER A 147 6.82 5.87 -6.48
CA SER A 147 7.22 4.72 -7.27
C SER A 147 6.39 3.49 -6.92
N ALA A 148 5.93 2.79 -7.95
CA ALA A 148 5.20 1.54 -7.82
C ALA A 148 5.85 0.47 -8.68
N THR A 149 5.97 -0.74 -8.15
CA THR A 149 6.52 -1.90 -8.85
C THR A 149 5.57 -3.08 -8.66
N ILE A 150 5.26 -3.79 -9.73
CA ILE A 150 4.48 -5.03 -9.69
C ILE A 150 5.46 -6.19 -9.74
N PHE A 151 5.29 -7.14 -8.83
CA PHE A 151 6.12 -8.34 -8.76
C PHE A 151 6.04 -9.13 -10.06
N ASP A 152 7.21 -9.56 -10.57
CA ASP A 152 7.33 -10.41 -11.74
C ASP A 152 8.26 -11.57 -11.40
N ALA A 153 7.70 -12.78 -11.34
CA ALA A 153 8.44 -14.00 -11.00
C ALA A 153 9.49 -14.39 -12.05
N LYS A 154 9.43 -13.79 -13.25
CA LYS A 154 10.36 -14.07 -14.34
C LYS A 154 11.64 -13.24 -14.30
N GLN A 155 11.71 -12.31 -13.36
CA GLN A 155 12.91 -11.47 -13.17
C GLN A 155 13.83 -12.03 -12.10
#